data_4c59c518eac315a3fd26733535697faa
#
_entry.id   4c59c518eac315a3fd26733535697faa
#
_cell.length_a   1.000
_cell.length_b   1.000
_cell.length_c   1.000
_cell.angle_alpha   90.00
_cell.angle_beta   90.00
_cell.angle_gamma   90.00
#
_symmetry.space_group_name_H-M   'P 1'
#
loop_
_entity.id
_entity.type
_entity.pdbx_description
1 polymer ?
#
loop_
_entity_poly.entity_id
_entity_poly.type
_entity_poly.pdbx_seq_one_letter_code
_entity_poly.pdbx_strand_id
1 'polypeptide(L)'
;AWGGCKELLGRLEDYGLVTNGPMGAAMKAFETLGTAQVAKSAEQARSLGFLGPDDQITMNRDRLLADAKNKALELFEDYTPPEPRTYTLPGPSGMAALSLALNDLSLSGQATPHDVVVATRLAKILTGGDSDMTETLEEDDILSMEKETFASLLKNMDTLDRVQHMLETGKPLRN
;
A
#
# COMPACT_ATOMS: atom_id res chain seq x y z
N ALA A 1 1.15 -1.75 6.73
CA ALA A 1 0.59 -3.04 7.05
C ALA A 1 1.28 -4.10 6.19
N TRP A 2 1.54 -5.23 6.73
CA TRP A 2 2.27 -6.33 6.14
C TRP A 2 1.70 -6.77 4.78
N GLY A 3 2.49 -6.65 3.71
CA GLY A 3 2.10 -7.00 2.35
C GLY A 3 1.22 -5.99 1.63
N GLY A 4 0.74 -4.95 2.30
CA GLY A 4 -0.18 -3.98 1.70
C GLY A 4 0.45 -3.11 0.65
N CYS A 5 1.71 -2.73 0.80
CA CYS A 5 2.44 -1.95 -0.20
C CYS A 5 2.69 -2.79 -1.45
N LYS A 6 3.16 -4.02 -1.27
CA LYS A 6 3.39 -5.00 -2.34
C LYS A 6 2.12 -5.23 -3.16
N GLU A 7 1.02 -5.57 -2.50
CA GLU A 7 -0.26 -5.82 -3.17
C GLU A 7 -0.77 -4.61 -3.94
N LEU A 8 -0.69 -3.41 -3.35
CA LEU A 8 -1.18 -2.21 -4.02
C LEU A 8 -0.34 -1.88 -5.26
N LEU A 9 1.00 -1.99 -5.18
CA LEU A 9 1.89 -1.80 -6.33
C LEU A 9 1.49 -2.72 -7.48
N GLY A 10 1.36 -4.03 -7.20
CA GLY A 10 0.98 -5.00 -8.19
C GLY A 10 -0.38 -4.74 -8.83
N ARG A 11 -1.38 -4.45 -8.02
CA ARG A 11 -2.75 -4.19 -8.49
C ARG A 11 -2.86 -2.92 -9.33
N LEU A 12 -2.13 -1.86 -8.99
CA LEU A 12 -2.12 -0.63 -9.77
C LEU A 12 -1.62 -0.86 -11.20
N GLU A 13 -0.63 -1.72 -11.37
CA GLU A 13 -0.12 -2.13 -12.68
C GLU A 13 -1.07 -3.06 -13.42
N ASP A 14 -1.51 -4.15 -12.77
CA ASP A 14 -2.37 -5.18 -13.37
C ASP A 14 -3.71 -4.63 -13.85
N TYR A 15 -4.29 -3.71 -13.09
CA TYR A 15 -5.60 -3.15 -13.42
C TYR A 15 -5.52 -1.91 -14.32
N GLY A 16 -4.32 -1.57 -14.80
CA GLY A 16 -4.12 -0.42 -15.70
C GLY A 16 -4.52 0.92 -15.06
N LEU A 17 -4.43 1.03 -13.74
CA LEU A 17 -4.77 2.25 -13.00
C LEU A 17 -3.66 3.30 -13.06
N VAL A 18 -2.53 2.96 -13.63
CA VAL A 18 -1.37 3.84 -13.84
C VAL A 18 -0.80 3.62 -15.23
N THR A 19 -0.26 4.67 -15.83
CA THR A 19 0.22 4.64 -17.22
C THR A 19 1.74 4.82 -17.38
N ASN A 20 2.47 5.15 -16.32
CA ASN A 20 3.85 5.61 -16.39
C ASN A 20 4.87 4.60 -15.83
N GLY A 21 4.62 3.31 -16.00
CA GLY A 21 5.53 2.25 -15.51
C GLY A 21 5.73 2.28 -14.00
N PRO A 22 6.89 1.78 -13.50
CA PRO A 22 7.14 1.61 -12.07
C PRO A 22 7.01 2.89 -11.25
N MET A 23 7.38 4.04 -11.82
CA MET A 23 7.23 5.34 -11.14
C MET A 23 5.76 5.71 -10.93
N GLY A 24 4.90 5.44 -11.92
CA GLY A 24 3.45 5.72 -11.81
C GLY A 24 2.80 4.94 -10.69
N ALA A 25 3.12 3.65 -10.57
CA ALA A 25 2.62 2.78 -9.50
C ALA A 25 3.12 3.25 -8.12
N ALA A 26 4.42 3.54 -7.99
CA ALA A 26 5.01 4.02 -6.74
C ALA A 26 4.41 5.35 -6.28
N MET A 27 4.24 6.32 -7.18
CA MET A 27 3.62 7.62 -6.88
C MET A 27 2.16 7.47 -6.45
N LYS A 28 1.38 6.67 -7.19
CA LYS A 28 -0.04 6.46 -6.87
C LYS A 28 -0.23 5.72 -5.55
N ALA A 29 0.58 4.69 -5.29
CA ALA A 29 0.58 3.99 -4.02
C ALA A 29 0.99 4.92 -2.87
N PHE A 30 2.03 5.74 -3.06
CA PHE A 30 2.47 6.72 -2.08
C PHE A 30 1.38 7.74 -1.74
N GLU A 31 0.72 8.31 -2.75
CA GLU A 31 -0.42 9.22 -2.54
C GLU A 31 -1.53 8.54 -1.73
N THR A 32 -1.95 7.34 -2.17
CA THR A 32 -3.07 6.62 -1.56
C THR A 32 -2.78 6.22 -0.11
N LEU A 33 -1.62 5.65 0.16
CA LEU A 33 -1.23 5.16 1.48
C LEU A 33 -0.76 6.30 2.40
N GLY A 34 0.03 7.25 1.87
CA GLY A 34 0.58 8.37 2.62
C GLY A 34 -0.49 9.34 3.13
N THR A 35 -1.57 9.50 2.38
CA THR A 35 -2.73 10.30 2.79
C THR A 35 -3.80 9.50 3.52
N ALA A 36 -3.54 8.20 3.78
CA ALA A 36 -4.47 7.28 4.44
C ALA A 36 -5.87 7.28 3.79
N GLN A 37 -5.93 7.24 2.47
CA GLN A 37 -7.20 7.21 1.74
C GLN A 37 -8.00 5.97 2.10
N VAL A 38 -9.27 6.16 2.43
CA VAL A 38 -10.23 5.12 2.76
C VAL A 38 -11.38 5.17 1.76
N ALA A 39 -11.65 4.04 1.12
CA ALA A 39 -12.79 3.93 0.21
C ALA A 39 -14.12 4.01 0.98
N LYS A 40 -15.06 4.81 0.47
CA LYS A 40 -16.41 4.98 1.02
C LYS A 40 -17.44 4.06 0.35
N SER A 41 -17.05 3.39 -0.73
CA SER A 41 -17.87 2.44 -1.48
C SER A 41 -16.98 1.39 -2.14
N ALA A 42 -17.55 0.27 -2.57
CA ALA A 42 -16.84 -0.76 -3.34
C ALA A 42 -16.32 -0.23 -4.68
N GLU A 43 -17.07 0.65 -5.36
CA GLU A 43 -16.62 1.29 -6.60
C GLU A 43 -15.41 2.21 -6.37
N GLN A 44 -15.42 2.97 -5.28
CA GLN A 44 -14.25 3.75 -4.90
C GLN A 44 -13.06 2.86 -4.52
N ALA A 45 -13.30 1.71 -3.88
CA ALA A 45 -12.25 0.74 -3.58
C ALA A 45 -11.61 0.18 -4.86
N ARG A 46 -12.38 -0.05 -5.92
CA ARG A 46 -11.84 -0.42 -7.24
C ARG A 46 -10.98 0.69 -7.84
N SER A 47 -11.45 1.93 -7.84
CA SER A 47 -10.69 3.06 -8.39
C SER A 47 -9.39 3.35 -7.63
N LEU A 48 -9.29 2.93 -6.36
CA LEU A 48 -8.09 3.03 -5.54
C LEU A 48 -7.17 1.79 -5.64
N GLY A 49 -7.56 0.76 -6.38
CA GLY A 49 -6.80 -0.50 -6.48
C GLY A 49 -6.95 -1.44 -5.29
N PHE A 50 -7.87 -1.16 -4.36
CA PHE A 50 -8.13 -2.05 -3.21
C PHE A 50 -8.97 -3.27 -3.57
N LEU A 51 -9.81 -3.15 -4.59
CA LEU A 51 -10.56 -4.24 -5.21
C LEU A 51 -10.18 -4.37 -6.68
N GLY A 52 -10.15 -5.61 -7.16
CA GLY A 52 -9.96 -5.94 -8.56
C GLY A 52 -11.26 -5.85 -9.37
N PRO A 53 -11.14 -5.91 -10.71
CA PRO A 53 -12.31 -5.89 -11.59
C PRO A 53 -13.24 -7.09 -11.37
N ASP A 54 -12.66 -8.25 -11.02
CA ASP A 54 -13.38 -9.51 -10.84
C ASP A 54 -13.84 -9.77 -9.40
N ASP A 55 -13.49 -8.86 -8.47
CA ASP A 55 -13.93 -8.98 -7.08
C ASP A 55 -15.45 -8.81 -6.98
N GLN A 56 -16.11 -9.80 -6.36
CA GLN A 56 -17.55 -9.80 -6.17
C GLN A 56 -17.96 -8.85 -5.05
N ILE A 57 -19.06 -8.11 -5.28
CA ILE A 57 -19.65 -7.18 -4.32
C ILE A 57 -20.98 -7.72 -3.85
N THR A 58 -21.11 -7.99 -2.56
CA THR A 58 -22.38 -8.38 -1.94
C THR A 58 -22.96 -7.21 -1.18
N MET A 59 -24.09 -6.65 -1.68
CA MET A 59 -24.76 -5.50 -1.09
C MET A 59 -25.52 -5.83 0.20
N ASN A 60 -25.99 -7.07 0.34
CA ASN A 60 -26.70 -7.52 1.52
C ASN A 60 -25.71 -8.22 2.48
N ARG A 61 -25.46 -7.58 3.64
CA ARG A 61 -24.53 -8.08 4.65
C ARG A 61 -24.89 -9.48 5.18
N ASP A 62 -26.18 -9.79 5.28
CA ASP A 62 -26.63 -11.10 5.80
C ASP A 62 -26.33 -12.24 4.83
N ARG A 63 -26.12 -11.94 3.55
CA ARG A 63 -25.74 -12.89 2.51
C ARG A 63 -24.25 -13.02 2.32
N LEU A 64 -23.44 -12.12 2.87
CA LEU A 64 -22.00 -12.03 2.59
C LEU A 64 -21.27 -13.37 2.77
N LEU A 65 -21.52 -14.08 3.88
CA LEU A 65 -20.89 -15.36 4.16
C LEU A 65 -21.31 -16.45 3.17
N ALA A 66 -22.60 -16.49 2.81
CA ALA A 66 -23.12 -17.46 1.86
C ALA A 66 -22.57 -17.21 0.46
N ASP A 67 -22.54 -15.95 0.02
CA ASP A 67 -22.03 -15.56 -1.29
C ASP A 67 -20.50 -15.81 -1.38
N ALA A 68 -19.74 -15.50 -0.33
CA ALA A 68 -18.31 -15.79 -0.25
C ALA A 68 -18.02 -17.30 -0.32
N LYS A 69 -18.80 -18.12 0.41
CA LYS A 69 -18.68 -19.58 0.36
C LYS A 69 -18.97 -20.11 -1.04
N ASN A 70 -20.04 -19.64 -1.68
CA ASN A 70 -20.40 -20.07 -3.03
C ASN A 70 -19.30 -19.70 -4.03
N LYS A 71 -18.74 -18.48 -3.93
CA LYS A 71 -17.64 -18.07 -4.77
C LYS A 71 -16.37 -18.91 -4.57
N ALA A 72 -16.06 -19.24 -3.33
CA ALA A 72 -14.93 -20.11 -3.02
C ALA A 72 -15.10 -21.53 -3.61
N LEU A 73 -16.32 -22.09 -3.54
CA LEU A 73 -16.63 -23.39 -4.13
C LEU A 73 -16.58 -23.35 -5.67
N GLU A 74 -17.07 -22.27 -6.28
CA GLU A 74 -16.97 -22.06 -7.73
C GLU A 74 -15.51 -22.03 -8.21
N LEU A 75 -14.64 -21.34 -7.46
CA LEU A 75 -13.22 -21.21 -7.82
C LEU A 75 -12.41 -22.48 -7.51
N PHE A 76 -12.91 -23.37 -6.68
CA PHE A 76 -12.16 -24.55 -6.21
C PHE A 76 -11.89 -25.57 -7.31
N GLU A 77 -12.80 -25.78 -8.26
CA GLU A 77 -12.71 -26.83 -9.28
C GLU A 77 -11.53 -26.64 -10.24
N ASP A 78 -11.23 -25.38 -10.59
CA ASP A 78 -10.17 -25.02 -11.57
C ASP A 78 -9.06 -24.18 -10.93
N TYR A 79 -8.93 -24.20 -9.61
CA TYR A 79 -7.95 -23.37 -8.93
C TYR A 79 -6.52 -23.76 -9.27
N THR A 80 -5.80 -22.81 -9.82
CA THR A 80 -4.35 -22.89 -10.00
C THR A 80 -3.71 -21.76 -9.17
N PRO A 81 -2.73 -22.07 -8.28
CA PRO A 81 -2.01 -21.03 -7.57
C PRO A 81 -1.37 -20.04 -8.55
N PRO A 82 -1.48 -18.74 -8.31
CA PRO A 82 -0.81 -17.76 -9.16
C PRO A 82 0.71 -17.92 -9.06
N GLU A 83 1.40 -17.65 -10.16
CA GLU A 83 2.86 -17.60 -10.16
C GLU A 83 3.33 -16.43 -9.27
N PRO A 84 4.45 -16.60 -8.54
CA PRO A 84 5.04 -15.53 -7.75
C PRO A 84 5.31 -14.31 -8.63
N ARG A 85 4.92 -13.14 -8.14
CA ARG A 85 5.11 -11.89 -8.87
C ARG A 85 6.52 -11.35 -8.67
N THR A 86 7.06 -10.77 -9.72
CA THR A 86 8.28 -9.96 -9.67
C THR A 86 7.95 -8.48 -9.86
N TYR A 87 8.81 -7.61 -9.33
CA TYR A 87 8.62 -6.17 -9.35
C TYR A 87 9.87 -5.49 -9.90
N THR A 88 9.67 -4.51 -10.77
CA THR A 88 10.71 -3.56 -11.17
C THR A 88 10.32 -2.21 -10.61
N LEU A 89 11.09 -1.68 -9.68
CA LEU A 89 10.75 -0.45 -8.95
C LEU A 89 11.69 0.70 -9.32
N PRO A 90 11.26 1.97 -9.12
CA PRO A 90 12.01 3.12 -9.65
C PRO A 90 13.32 3.44 -8.90
N GLY A 91 13.65 2.71 -7.84
CA GLY A 91 14.91 2.83 -7.12
C GLY A 91 15.20 4.25 -6.56
N PRO A 92 16.48 4.65 -6.52
CA PRO A 92 16.89 5.94 -5.95
C PRO A 92 16.27 7.17 -6.64
N SER A 93 15.99 7.10 -7.94
CA SER A 93 15.34 8.20 -8.67
C SER A 93 13.90 8.40 -8.21
N GLY A 94 13.17 7.30 -7.98
CA GLY A 94 11.83 7.33 -7.39
C GLY A 94 11.85 7.87 -5.97
N MET A 95 12.80 7.41 -5.16
CA MET A 95 12.98 7.90 -3.79
C MET A 95 13.23 9.42 -3.75
N ALA A 96 14.06 9.95 -4.65
CA ALA A 96 14.32 11.38 -4.75
C ALA A 96 13.05 12.16 -5.10
N ALA A 97 12.26 11.69 -6.08
CA ALA A 97 11.00 12.33 -6.48
C ALA A 97 9.97 12.35 -5.34
N LEU A 98 9.77 11.21 -4.66
CA LEU A 98 8.84 11.13 -3.52
C LEU A 98 9.31 11.98 -2.32
N SER A 99 10.62 12.05 -2.09
CA SER A 99 11.21 12.91 -1.04
C SER A 99 10.95 14.39 -1.30
N LEU A 100 11.01 14.81 -2.57
CA LEU A 100 10.71 16.18 -2.97
C LEU A 100 9.24 16.53 -2.71
N ALA A 101 8.33 15.65 -3.14
CA ALA A 101 6.90 15.82 -2.89
C ALA A 101 6.57 15.86 -1.38
N LEU A 102 7.23 15.02 -0.59
CA LEU A 102 7.06 15.01 0.87
C LEU A 102 7.58 16.29 1.52
N ASN A 103 8.70 16.83 1.04
CA ASN A 103 9.23 18.11 1.51
C ASN A 103 8.23 19.25 1.27
N ASP A 104 7.59 19.30 0.11
CA ASP A 104 6.56 20.30 -0.19
C ASP A 104 5.35 20.18 0.75
N LEU A 105 4.92 18.97 1.07
CA LEU A 105 3.85 18.73 2.05
C LEU A 105 4.26 19.18 3.47
N SER A 106 5.52 19.00 3.84
CA SER A 106 6.07 19.44 5.12
C SER A 106 6.14 20.97 5.20
N LEU A 107 6.67 21.62 4.17
CA LEU A 107 6.78 23.08 4.10
C LEU A 107 5.41 23.78 4.08
N SER A 108 4.42 23.17 3.46
CA SER A 108 3.04 23.68 3.45
C SER A 108 2.26 23.40 4.74
N GLY A 109 2.86 22.71 5.71
CA GLY A 109 2.21 22.35 6.98
C GLY A 109 1.15 21.25 6.85
N GLN A 110 1.10 20.55 5.73
CA GLN A 110 0.17 19.44 5.52
C GLN A 110 0.66 18.13 6.14
N ALA A 111 1.98 17.96 6.31
CA ALA A 111 2.60 16.84 7.00
C ALA A 111 3.22 17.29 8.34
N THR A 112 2.94 16.55 9.40
CA THR A 112 3.60 16.71 10.70
C THR A 112 5.03 16.16 10.65
N PRO A 113 5.91 16.48 11.62
CA PRO A 113 7.25 15.90 11.68
C PRO A 113 7.24 14.36 11.63
N HIS A 114 6.33 13.72 12.37
CA HIS A 114 6.23 12.26 12.36
C HIS A 114 5.58 11.69 11.09
N ASP A 115 4.68 12.43 10.43
CA ASP A 115 4.18 12.06 9.10
C ASP A 115 5.34 11.97 8.10
N VAL A 116 6.30 12.89 8.15
CA VAL A 116 7.51 12.85 7.30
C VAL A 116 8.35 11.61 7.57
N VAL A 117 8.54 11.23 8.83
CA VAL A 117 9.27 9.99 9.18
C VAL A 117 8.59 8.77 8.59
N VAL A 118 7.29 8.62 8.80
CA VAL A 118 6.51 7.47 8.32
C VAL A 118 6.47 7.43 6.78
N ALA A 119 6.20 8.57 6.15
CA ALA A 119 6.10 8.67 4.69
C ALA A 119 7.46 8.43 4.01
N THR A 120 8.58 8.87 4.60
CA THR A 120 9.92 8.55 4.09
C THR A 120 10.19 7.04 4.09
N ARG A 121 9.77 6.35 5.14
CA ARG A 121 9.88 4.89 5.23
C ARG A 121 8.98 4.18 4.22
N LEU A 122 7.76 4.69 4.03
CA LEU A 122 6.84 4.20 3.00
C LEU A 122 7.43 4.39 1.60
N ALA A 123 7.96 5.58 1.30
CA ALA A 123 8.61 5.87 0.03
C ALA A 123 9.74 4.88 -0.28
N LYS A 124 10.57 4.54 0.74
CA LYS A 124 11.66 3.57 0.58
C LYS A 124 11.13 2.20 0.15
N ILE A 125 10.04 1.71 0.72
CA ILE A 125 9.42 0.43 0.31
C ILE A 125 8.91 0.51 -1.12
N LEU A 126 8.13 1.54 -1.44
CA LEU A 126 7.46 1.68 -2.74
C LEU A 126 8.43 1.91 -3.90
N THR A 127 9.64 2.34 -3.61
CA THR A 127 10.69 2.55 -4.62
C THR A 127 11.72 1.43 -4.71
N GLY A 128 11.59 0.38 -3.88
CA GLY A 128 12.50 -0.77 -3.90
C GLY A 128 13.75 -0.58 -3.04
N GLY A 129 13.76 0.38 -2.13
CA GLY A 129 14.90 0.62 -1.25
C GLY A 129 16.13 1.12 -1.99
N ASP A 130 17.21 0.35 -1.92
CA ASP A 130 18.50 0.68 -2.52
C ASP A 130 18.72 -0.08 -3.87
N SER A 131 17.68 -0.77 -4.39
CA SER A 131 17.72 -1.51 -5.64
C SER A 131 17.84 -0.58 -6.85
N ASP A 132 18.53 -1.04 -7.89
CA ASP A 132 18.55 -0.34 -9.17
C ASP A 132 17.24 -0.52 -9.94
N MET A 133 16.85 0.46 -10.75
CA MET A 133 15.62 0.40 -11.55
C MET A 133 15.61 -0.70 -12.62
N THR A 134 16.74 -1.34 -12.87
CA THR A 134 16.88 -2.50 -13.78
C THR A 134 16.87 -3.82 -13.02
N GLU A 135 16.90 -3.78 -11.71
CA GLU A 135 16.86 -4.95 -10.84
C GLU A 135 15.43 -5.46 -10.67
N THR A 136 15.28 -6.77 -10.74
CA THR A 136 14.01 -7.44 -10.50
C THR A 136 13.97 -7.90 -9.04
N LEU A 137 12.96 -7.47 -8.32
CA LEU A 137 12.70 -7.84 -6.93
C LEU A 137 11.64 -8.93 -6.87
N GLU A 138 11.84 -9.89 -5.99
CA GLU A 138 10.84 -10.89 -5.65
C GLU A 138 9.84 -10.35 -4.60
N GLU A 139 8.69 -11.01 -4.47
CA GLU A 139 7.71 -10.65 -3.44
C GLU A 139 8.30 -10.61 -2.03
N ASP A 140 9.16 -11.58 -1.70
CA ASP A 140 9.79 -11.71 -0.40
C ASP A 140 10.76 -10.56 -0.09
N ASP A 141 11.37 -9.96 -1.10
CA ASP A 141 12.23 -8.78 -0.93
C ASP A 141 11.42 -7.59 -0.42
N ILE A 142 10.27 -7.33 -1.05
CA ILE A 142 9.37 -6.24 -0.64
C ILE A 142 8.75 -6.52 0.72
N LEU A 143 8.30 -7.74 0.97
CA LEU A 143 7.76 -8.15 2.27
C LEU A 143 8.80 -7.99 3.39
N SER A 144 10.06 -8.30 3.12
CA SER A 144 11.16 -8.10 4.07
C SER A 144 11.37 -6.62 4.36
N MET A 145 11.36 -5.75 3.35
CA MET A 145 11.44 -4.29 3.53
C MET A 145 10.25 -3.75 4.34
N GLU A 146 9.02 -4.22 4.08
CA GLU A 146 7.85 -3.84 4.86
C GLU A 146 7.98 -4.24 6.34
N LYS A 147 8.42 -5.47 6.60
CA LYS A 147 8.65 -6.01 7.95
C LYS A 147 9.69 -5.21 8.72
N GLU A 148 10.86 -4.99 8.12
CA GLU A 148 11.96 -4.27 8.75
C GLU A 148 11.59 -2.81 9.03
N THR A 149 10.93 -2.18 8.07
CA THR A 149 10.42 -0.81 8.20
C THR A 149 9.43 -0.70 9.36
N PHE A 150 8.45 -1.59 9.43
CA PHE A 150 7.46 -1.60 10.50
C PHE A 150 8.12 -1.83 11.86
N ALA A 151 9.00 -2.83 11.96
CA ALA A 151 9.75 -3.10 13.20
C ALA A 151 10.63 -1.93 13.64
N SER A 152 11.18 -1.17 12.69
CA SER A 152 11.94 0.05 12.96
C SER A 152 11.04 1.18 13.49
N LEU A 153 9.85 1.38 12.88
CA LEU A 153 8.90 2.41 13.31
C LEU A 153 8.37 2.14 14.73
N LEU A 154 8.15 0.87 15.11
CA LEU A 154 7.72 0.51 16.47
C LEU A 154 8.74 0.86 17.57
N LYS A 155 9.99 1.17 17.21
CA LYS A 155 11.00 1.65 18.16
C LYS A 155 10.95 3.18 18.37
N ASN A 156 10.10 3.90 17.64
CA ASN A 156 9.91 5.33 17.74
C ASN A 156 8.72 5.62 18.66
N MET A 157 8.92 6.49 19.66
CA MET A 157 7.90 6.84 20.65
C MET A 157 6.67 7.49 19.99
N ASP A 158 6.86 8.37 19.01
CA ASP A 158 5.75 9.03 18.31
C ASP A 158 4.86 8.00 17.58
N THR A 159 5.45 6.91 17.07
CA THR A 159 4.68 5.78 16.49
C THR A 159 3.88 5.05 17.57
N LEU A 160 4.50 4.77 18.72
CA LEU A 160 3.81 4.11 19.83
C LEU A 160 2.66 4.96 20.38
N ASP A 161 2.84 6.27 20.47
CA ASP A 161 1.79 7.20 20.86
C ASP A 161 0.60 7.17 19.89
N ARG A 162 0.86 7.07 18.57
CA ARG A 162 -0.20 6.88 17.55
C ARG A 162 -0.95 5.55 17.74
N VAL A 163 -0.22 4.48 17.99
CA VAL A 163 -0.82 3.15 18.24
C VAL A 163 -1.68 3.19 19.50
N GLN A 164 -1.14 3.70 20.60
CA GLN A 164 -1.85 3.81 21.85
C GLN A 164 -3.12 4.65 21.71
N HIS A 165 -2.99 5.86 21.12
CA HIS A 165 -4.14 6.74 20.90
C HIS A 165 -5.23 6.11 20.07
N MET A 166 -4.85 5.37 19.00
CA MET A 166 -5.82 4.65 18.17
C MET A 166 -6.56 3.56 18.96
N LEU A 167 -5.84 2.81 19.80
CA LEU A 167 -6.45 1.76 20.63
C LEU A 167 -7.40 2.33 21.68
N GLU A 168 -7.07 3.48 22.25
CA GLU A 168 -7.87 4.11 23.32
C GLU A 168 -9.08 4.85 22.75
N THR A 169 -8.95 5.52 21.63
CA THR A 169 -9.96 6.49 21.12
C THR A 169 -10.65 6.06 19.83
N GLY A 170 -10.08 5.09 19.10
CA GLY A 170 -10.52 4.72 17.75
C GLY A 170 -10.23 5.80 16.69
N LYS A 171 -9.41 6.82 17.01
CA LYS A 171 -9.12 7.96 16.13
C LYS A 171 -7.61 8.09 15.87
N PRO A 172 -7.20 8.56 14.68
CA PRO A 172 -5.79 8.82 14.41
C PRO A 172 -5.26 10.00 15.23
N LEU A 173 -4.05 9.86 15.77
CA LEU A 173 -3.26 10.94 16.33
C LEU A 173 -2.38 11.55 15.23
N ARG A 174 -2.27 12.85 15.19
CA ARG A 174 -1.31 13.61 14.36
C ARG A 174 -0.34 14.36 15.28
N ASN A 175 0.86 13.83 15.41
CA ASN A 175 1.96 14.37 16.22
C ASN A 175 3.17 14.72 15.35
#